data_ea34f85f58fd46ce529830e230e9c3ad
#
_entry.id   ea34f85f58fd46ce529830e230e9c3ad
#
_cell.length_a   1.000
_cell.length_b   1.000
_cell.length_c   1.000
_cell.angle_alpha   90.00
_cell.angle_beta   90.00
_cell.angle_gamma   90.00
#
_symmetry.space_group_name_H-M   'P 1'
#
loop_
_entity.id
_entity.type
_entity.pdbx_description
1 polymer ?
#
loop_
_entity_poly.entity_id
_entity_poly.type
_entity_poly.pdbx_seq_one_letter_code
_entity_poly.pdbx_strand_id
1 'polypeptide(L)'
;FGNLRGGKLDYSARDERNYVFALGQGQEDVRNVQVSEDTSRSDASPWSLREAAVEDTRLDTDAALIDLADAEVLAGRPLWLLSAELVSTPDTQYQRDWNLGDVVNVTFDGMQFVALVRAVTVSVDGNGRETVTGSIEVIA
;
A
#
# COMPACT_ATOMS: atom_id res chain seq x y z
N PHE A 1 -23.13 -6.43 12.63
CA PHE A 1 -22.41 -6.03 11.41
C PHE A 1 -21.86 -4.64 11.64
N GLY A 2 -20.56 -4.46 11.56
CA GLY A 2 -19.91 -3.16 11.55
C GLY A 2 -19.23 -2.80 12.87
N ASN A 3 -18.05 -3.34 13.06
CA ASN A 3 -17.09 -2.87 14.05
C ASN A 3 -16.14 -1.81 13.47
N LEU A 4 -16.46 -1.28 12.27
CA LEU A 4 -15.74 -0.16 11.64
C LEU A 4 -16.54 1.13 11.77
N ARG A 5 -15.84 2.21 12.12
CA ARG A 5 -16.39 3.56 12.24
C ARG A 5 -15.56 4.53 11.38
N GLY A 6 -16.25 5.52 10.77
CA GLY A 6 -15.57 6.60 10.05
C GLY A 6 -14.77 6.13 8.85
N GLY A 7 -15.16 5.01 8.22
CA GLY A 7 -14.44 4.45 7.08
C GLY A 7 -14.34 5.43 5.91
N LYS A 8 -13.12 5.66 5.43
CA LYS A 8 -12.80 6.42 4.23
C LYS A 8 -11.83 5.61 3.39
N LEU A 9 -12.21 5.38 2.14
CA LEU A 9 -11.36 4.71 1.17
C LEU A 9 -10.87 5.74 0.15
N ASP A 10 -9.55 5.90 0.08
CA ASP A 10 -8.89 6.75 -0.90
C ASP A 10 -8.10 5.88 -1.88
N TYR A 11 -8.14 6.21 -3.15
CA TYR A 11 -7.29 5.66 -4.19
C TYR A 11 -6.20 6.67 -4.53
N SER A 12 -4.94 6.27 -4.40
CA SER A 12 -3.79 7.12 -4.72
C SER A 12 -2.98 6.51 -5.85
N ALA A 13 -2.96 7.20 -6.99
CA ALA A 13 -2.08 6.91 -8.13
C ALA A 13 -1.04 8.04 -8.32
N ARG A 14 -0.76 8.82 -7.28
CA ARG A 14 0.10 10.00 -7.36
C ARG A 14 1.52 9.66 -7.81
N ASP A 15 2.05 8.58 -7.29
CA ASP A 15 3.42 8.13 -7.54
C ASP A 15 3.44 6.90 -8.47
N GLU A 16 2.34 6.73 -9.25
CA GLU A 16 2.23 5.62 -10.17
C GLU A 16 3.30 5.66 -11.25
N ARG A 17 3.97 4.53 -11.42
CA ARG A 17 4.87 4.25 -12.53
C ARG A 17 4.68 2.80 -12.95
N ASN A 18 4.48 2.57 -14.23
CA ASN A 18 4.22 1.24 -14.78
C ASN A 18 5.15 0.89 -15.94
N TYR A 19 6.05 1.81 -16.29
CA TYR A 19 7.11 1.63 -17.27
C TYR A 19 8.37 2.29 -16.74
N VAL A 20 9.40 1.51 -16.40
CA VAL A 20 10.60 2.01 -15.73
C VAL A 20 11.85 1.66 -16.52
N PHE A 21 12.64 2.68 -16.83
CA PHE A 21 13.99 2.56 -17.36
C PHE A 21 14.98 2.47 -16.19
N ALA A 22 15.71 1.37 -16.06
CA ALA A 22 16.84 1.27 -15.15
C ALA A 22 18.14 1.59 -15.91
N LEU A 23 18.85 2.58 -15.42
CA LEU A 23 20.06 3.12 -16.04
C LEU A 23 21.27 2.68 -15.22
N GLY A 24 22.10 1.83 -15.82
CA GLY A 24 23.29 1.24 -15.18
C GLY A 24 24.57 2.02 -15.47
N GLN A 25 25.66 1.26 -15.45
CA GLN A 25 26.99 1.77 -15.75
C GLN A 25 27.12 2.21 -17.21
N GLY A 26 27.95 3.20 -17.48
CA GLY A 26 28.22 3.76 -18.79
C GLY A 26 27.75 5.19 -18.96
N GLN A 27 28.01 5.77 -20.11
CA GLN A 27 27.59 7.13 -20.48
C GLN A 27 27.04 7.12 -21.90
N GLU A 28 26.07 7.98 -22.16
CA GLU A 28 25.45 8.18 -23.47
C GLU A 28 24.99 6.83 -24.09
N ASP A 29 25.39 6.56 -25.32
CA ASP A 29 25.01 5.39 -26.13
C ASP A 29 25.67 4.07 -25.71
N VAL A 30 26.68 4.12 -24.84
CA VAL A 30 27.32 2.90 -24.24
C VAL A 30 26.78 2.56 -22.87
N ARG A 31 25.77 3.29 -22.41
CA ARG A 31 25.14 3.06 -21.12
C ARG A 31 24.26 1.80 -21.16
N ASN A 32 24.42 0.95 -20.15
CA ASN A 32 23.48 -0.18 -19.99
C ASN A 32 22.14 0.31 -19.52
N VAL A 33 21.08 -0.01 -20.26
CA VAL A 33 19.70 0.37 -19.98
C VAL A 33 18.83 -0.87 -20.07
N GLN A 34 18.07 -1.14 -19.03
CA GLN A 34 17.05 -2.18 -18.99
C GLN A 34 15.68 -1.57 -18.71
N VAL A 35 14.63 -2.29 -19.08
CA VAL A 35 13.25 -1.81 -18.94
C VAL A 35 12.41 -2.87 -18.26
N SER A 36 11.54 -2.43 -17.36
CA SER A 36 10.44 -3.22 -16.85
C SER A 36 9.11 -2.51 -17.04
N GLU A 37 8.07 -3.28 -17.36
CA GLU A 37 6.73 -2.78 -17.64
C GLU A 37 5.66 -3.67 -16.99
N ASP A 38 4.68 -3.06 -16.35
CA ASP A 38 3.43 -3.70 -15.96
C ASP A 38 2.38 -3.45 -17.05
N THR A 39 2.33 -4.33 -18.05
CA THR A 39 1.44 -4.22 -19.21
C THR A 39 -0.03 -4.21 -18.84
N SER A 40 -0.40 -4.85 -17.72
CA SER A 40 -1.78 -4.84 -17.23
C SER A 40 -2.27 -3.43 -16.86
N ARG A 41 -1.34 -2.55 -16.51
CA ARG A 41 -1.62 -1.16 -16.15
C ARG A 41 -1.33 -0.19 -17.29
N SER A 42 -0.22 -0.37 -18.01
CA SER A 42 0.16 0.52 -19.12
C SER A 42 -0.81 0.44 -20.30
N ASP A 43 -1.35 -0.75 -20.57
CA ASP A 43 -2.30 -1.01 -21.67
C ASP A 43 -3.76 -0.73 -21.29
N ALA A 44 -4.06 -0.35 -20.06
CA ALA A 44 -5.43 -0.12 -19.58
C ALA A 44 -6.16 0.99 -20.38
N SER A 45 -5.43 1.97 -20.89
CA SER A 45 -5.92 3.00 -21.81
C SER A 45 -4.75 3.68 -22.54
N PRO A 46 -5.00 4.44 -23.65
CA PRO A 46 -3.94 5.21 -24.33
C PRO A 46 -3.23 6.25 -23.44
N TRP A 47 -3.81 6.56 -22.29
CA TRP A 47 -3.30 7.56 -21.34
C TRP A 47 -2.75 6.94 -20.05
N SER A 48 -2.68 5.61 -19.96
CA SER A 48 -2.30 4.89 -18.75
C SER A 48 -0.79 4.73 -18.57
N LEU A 49 0.00 4.95 -19.63
CA LEU A 49 1.45 4.85 -19.55
C LEU A 49 2.02 5.89 -18.57
N ARG A 50 2.77 5.41 -17.59
CA ARG A 50 3.46 6.21 -16.58
C ARG A 50 4.93 5.81 -16.56
N GLU A 51 5.76 6.62 -17.24
CA GLU A 51 7.18 6.35 -17.37
C GLU A 51 7.96 6.95 -16.20
N ALA A 52 9.00 6.24 -15.79
CA ALA A 52 10.00 6.73 -14.84
C ALA A 52 11.37 6.21 -15.22
N ALA A 53 12.41 6.85 -14.71
CA ALA A 53 13.79 6.38 -14.81
C ALA A 53 14.41 6.30 -13.42
N VAL A 54 15.16 5.22 -13.18
CA VAL A 54 15.97 5.02 -11.98
C VAL A 54 17.40 4.78 -12.39
N GLU A 55 18.34 5.31 -11.64
CA GLU A 55 19.76 5.20 -11.94
C GLU A 55 20.52 4.56 -10.79
N ASP A 56 21.30 3.52 -11.11
CA ASP A 56 22.36 3.01 -10.23
C ASP A 56 23.59 2.64 -11.05
N THR A 57 24.56 3.53 -11.09
CA THR A 57 25.81 3.38 -11.86
C THR A 57 26.75 2.29 -11.34
N ARG A 58 26.44 1.67 -10.20
CA ARG A 58 27.20 0.53 -9.65
C ARG A 58 26.77 -0.79 -10.28
N LEU A 59 25.59 -0.81 -10.91
CA LEU A 59 25.04 -2.01 -11.55
C LEU A 59 25.62 -2.12 -12.98
N ASP A 60 26.25 -3.24 -13.25
CA ASP A 60 26.93 -3.56 -14.51
C ASP A 60 26.29 -4.74 -15.27
N THR A 61 25.34 -5.46 -14.66
CA THR A 61 24.66 -6.60 -15.25
C THR A 61 23.21 -6.30 -15.60
N ASP A 62 22.75 -6.85 -16.72
CA ASP A 62 21.36 -6.73 -17.17
C ASP A 62 20.37 -7.25 -16.11
N ALA A 63 20.68 -8.38 -15.49
CA ALA A 63 19.82 -8.97 -14.47
C ALA A 63 19.62 -8.05 -13.27
N ALA A 64 20.68 -7.43 -12.75
CA ALA A 64 20.57 -6.50 -11.63
C ALA A 64 19.78 -5.22 -11.98
N LEU A 65 19.89 -4.77 -13.23
CA LEU A 65 19.11 -3.63 -13.71
C LEU A 65 17.62 -3.98 -13.91
N ILE A 66 17.33 -5.20 -14.39
CA ILE A 66 15.94 -5.69 -14.49
C ILE A 66 15.34 -5.79 -13.09
N ASP A 67 16.04 -6.38 -12.12
CA ASP A 67 15.58 -6.48 -10.73
C ASP A 67 15.29 -5.08 -10.13
N LEU A 68 16.14 -4.09 -10.41
CA LEU A 68 15.92 -2.70 -9.99
C LEU A 68 14.67 -2.11 -10.65
N ALA A 69 14.49 -2.28 -11.96
CA ALA A 69 13.33 -1.79 -12.68
C ALA A 69 12.04 -2.45 -12.19
N ASP A 70 12.05 -3.77 -11.95
CA ASP A 70 10.91 -4.53 -11.42
C ASP A 70 10.51 -4.06 -10.03
N ALA A 71 11.48 -3.82 -9.16
CA ALA A 71 11.25 -3.27 -7.82
C ALA A 71 10.57 -1.89 -7.88
N GLU A 72 11.01 -1.03 -8.80
CA GLU A 72 10.44 0.30 -8.99
C GLU A 72 9.03 0.27 -9.59
N VAL A 73 8.75 -0.64 -10.55
CA VAL A 73 7.40 -0.86 -11.08
C VAL A 73 6.46 -1.35 -9.99
N LEU A 74 6.93 -2.27 -9.13
CA LEU A 74 6.16 -2.78 -7.99
C LEU A 74 5.88 -1.68 -6.96
N ALA A 75 6.90 -0.90 -6.59
CA ALA A 75 6.78 0.21 -5.66
C ALA A 75 5.88 1.34 -6.19
N GLY A 76 5.82 1.51 -7.52
CA GLY A 76 4.98 2.48 -8.20
C GLY A 76 3.53 2.04 -8.42
N ARG A 77 3.06 0.98 -7.77
CA ARG A 77 1.64 0.58 -7.90
C ARG A 77 0.73 1.55 -7.16
N PRO A 78 -0.43 1.85 -7.75
CA PRO A 78 -1.45 2.62 -7.03
C PRO A 78 -1.86 1.93 -5.74
N LEU A 79 -2.11 2.74 -4.72
CA LEU A 79 -2.46 2.26 -3.38
C LEU A 79 -3.91 2.58 -3.06
N TRP A 80 -4.61 1.59 -2.49
CA TRP A 80 -5.85 1.80 -1.78
C TRP A 80 -5.56 2.09 -0.32
N LEU A 81 -5.98 3.26 0.15
CA LEU A 81 -5.77 3.71 1.52
C LEU A 81 -7.11 3.67 2.25
N LEU A 82 -7.31 2.68 3.09
CA LEU A 82 -8.47 2.62 3.97
C LEU A 82 -8.10 3.23 5.32
N SER A 83 -8.77 4.32 5.67
CA SER A 83 -8.74 4.92 7.00
C SER A 83 -10.05 4.56 7.71
N ALA A 84 -9.98 3.79 8.78
CA ALA A 84 -11.14 3.42 9.59
C ALA A 84 -10.72 3.16 11.04
N GLU A 85 -11.68 3.24 11.95
CA GLU A 85 -11.50 2.86 13.34
C GLU A 85 -12.21 1.54 13.61
N LEU A 86 -11.51 0.60 14.24
CA LEU A 86 -12.12 -0.58 14.85
C LEU A 86 -12.80 -0.15 16.14
N VAL A 87 -14.04 -0.54 16.33
CA VAL A 87 -14.78 -0.29 17.56
C VAL A 87 -15.01 -1.61 18.28
N SER A 88 -14.70 -1.66 19.56
CA SER A 88 -15.02 -2.80 20.38
C SER A 88 -16.54 -2.91 20.56
N THR A 89 -17.10 -4.05 20.13
CA THR A 89 -18.53 -4.37 20.23
C THR A 89 -18.69 -5.69 20.99
N PRO A 90 -19.91 -6.07 21.46
CA PRO A 90 -20.13 -7.36 22.11
C PRO A 90 -19.68 -8.56 21.27
N ASP A 91 -19.76 -8.47 19.94
CA ASP A 91 -19.41 -9.54 19.02
C ASP A 91 -17.91 -9.54 18.63
N THR A 92 -17.25 -8.39 18.78
CA THR A 92 -15.83 -8.24 18.40
C THR A 92 -15.14 -7.33 19.43
N GLN A 93 -14.50 -7.93 20.42
CA GLN A 93 -13.97 -7.23 21.59
C GLN A 93 -12.46 -7.08 21.53
N TYR A 94 -12.00 -5.91 21.95
CA TYR A 94 -10.60 -5.68 22.25
C TYR A 94 -10.11 -6.63 23.34
N GLN A 95 -8.89 -7.12 23.23
CA GLN A 95 -8.23 -8.12 24.10
C GLN A 95 -8.81 -9.54 24.02
N ARG A 96 -9.91 -9.76 23.31
CA ARG A 96 -10.46 -11.08 23.04
C ARG A 96 -10.28 -11.47 21.56
N ASP A 97 -10.70 -10.60 20.67
CA ASP A 97 -10.77 -10.88 19.23
C ASP A 97 -9.74 -10.11 18.42
N TRP A 98 -9.21 -9.00 18.95
CA TRP A 98 -8.14 -8.23 18.35
C TRP A 98 -7.34 -7.42 19.39
N ASN A 99 -6.07 -7.15 19.10
CA ASN A 99 -5.13 -6.43 19.95
C ASN A 99 -4.32 -5.42 19.15
N LEU A 100 -3.58 -4.57 19.86
CA LEU A 100 -2.56 -3.72 19.26
C LEU A 100 -1.50 -4.60 18.60
N GLY A 101 -1.19 -4.31 17.33
CA GLY A 101 -0.22 -5.06 16.55
C GLY A 101 -0.77 -6.26 15.80
N ASP A 102 -2.05 -6.59 15.96
CA ASP A 102 -2.68 -7.68 15.21
C ASP A 102 -2.90 -7.29 13.75
N VAL A 103 -2.81 -8.30 12.89
CA VAL A 103 -3.21 -8.21 11.49
C VAL A 103 -4.64 -8.73 11.37
N VAL A 104 -5.53 -7.90 10.86
CA VAL A 104 -6.95 -8.17 10.76
C VAL A 104 -7.45 -8.08 9.32
N ASN A 105 -8.41 -8.94 8.96
CA ASN A 105 -9.11 -8.82 7.69
C ASN A 105 -10.27 -7.84 7.84
N VAL A 106 -10.32 -6.87 6.96
CA VAL A 106 -11.33 -5.81 6.95
C VAL A 106 -12.10 -5.85 5.64
N THR A 107 -13.42 -5.83 5.71
CA THR A 107 -14.28 -5.66 4.55
C THR A 107 -14.91 -4.27 4.59
N PHE A 108 -14.65 -3.47 3.56
CA PHE A 108 -15.21 -2.13 3.41
C PHE A 108 -15.66 -1.93 1.96
N ASP A 109 -16.91 -1.49 1.78
CA ASP A 109 -17.54 -1.26 0.47
C ASP A 109 -17.41 -2.46 -0.51
N GLY A 110 -17.51 -3.68 0.03
CA GLY A 110 -17.39 -4.92 -0.75
C GLY A 110 -15.96 -5.35 -1.08
N MET A 111 -14.97 -4.54 -0.77
CA MET A 111 -13.54 -4.87 -0.91
C MET A 111 -12.97 -5.44 0.38
N GLN A 112 -12.02 -6.37 0.24
CA GLN A 112 -11.30 -6.97 1.37
C GLN A 112 -9.90 -6.39 1.44
N PHE A 113 -9.49 -6.05 2.66
CA PHE A 113 -8.18 -5.50 2.97
C PHE A 113 -7.55 -6.28 4.10
N VAL A 114 -6.24 -6.39 4.08
CA VAL A 114 -5.44 -6.83 5.22
C VAL A 114 -4.88 -5.59 5.89
N ALA A 115 -5.18 -5.42 7.16
CA ALA A 115 -4.82 -4.21 7.90
C ALA A 115 -4.13 -4.55 9.22
N LEU A 116 -3.19 -3.73 9.61
CA LEU A 116 -2.48 -3.80 10.88
C LEU A 116 -3.11 -2.82 11.88
N VAL A 117 -3.39 -3.27 13.10
CA VAL A 117 -3.85 -2.40 14.20
C VAL A 117 -2.66 -1.60 14.73
N ARG A 118 -2.58 -0.32 14.41
CA ARG A 118 -1.45 0.58 14.72
C ARG A 118 -1.55 1.27 16.07
N ALA A 119 -2.76 1.58 16.51
CA ALA A 119 -2.97 2.24 17.77
C ALA A 119 -4.31 1.81 18.38
N VAL A 120 -4.38 1.85 19.70
CA VAL A 120 -5.62 1.61 20.45
C VAL A 120 -5.84 2.79 21.38
N THR A 121 -7.03 3.37 21.32
CA THR A 121 -7.46 4.47 22.19
C THR A 121 -8.59 3.98 23.09
N VAL A 122 -8.42 4.16 24.38
CA VAL A 122 -9.45 3.88 25.38
C VAL A 122 -9.94 5.20 25.94
N SER A 123 -11.23 5.47 25.83
CA SER A 123 -11.87 6.68 26.37
C SER A 123 -12.89 6.27 27.42
N VAL A 124 -12.92 6.98 28.54
CA VAL A 124 -13.92 6.79 29.59
C VAL A 124 -14.74 8.07 29.70
N ASP A 125 -16.06 7.96 29.56
CA ASP A 125 -16.95 9.11 29.70
C ASP A 125 -17.22 9.48 31.17
N GLY A 126 -17.89 10.60 31.41
CA GLY A 126 -18.20 11.08 32.75
C GLY A 126 -19.13 10.15 33.55
N ASN A 127 -19.74 9.15 32.93
CA ASN A 127 -20.60 8.13 33.56
C ASN A 127 -19.84 6.81 33.77
N GLY A 128 -18.52 6.78 33.49
CA GLY A 128 -17.71 5.59 33.66
C GLY A 128 -17.85 4.57 32.52
N ARG A 129 -18.47 4.95 31.39
CA ARG A 129 -18.58 4.07 30.23
C ARG A 129 -17.27 4.13 29.43
N GLU A 130 -16.70 2.95 29.20
CA GLU A 130 -15.50 2.76 28.39
C GLU A 130 -15.86 2.59 26.91
N THR A 131 -15.10 3.23 26.06
CA THR A 131 -15.14 3.06 24.60
C THR A 131 -13.73 2.77 24.13
N VAL A 132 -13.54 1.66 23.41
CA VAL A 132 -12.25 1.25 22.86
C VAL A 132 -12.32 1.34 21.34
N THR A 133 -11.36 2.06 20.75
CA THR A 133 -11.20 2.19 19.31
C THR A 133 -9.77 1.84 18.88
N GLY A 134 -9.64 1.16 17.74
CA GLY A 134 -8.35 0.83 17.13
C GLY A 134 -8.17 1.53 15.79
N SER A 135 -7.05 2.22 15.59
CA SER A 135 -6.67 2.74 14.27
C SER A 135 -6.01 1.64 13.46
N ILE A 136 -6.41 1.50 12.20
CA ILE A 136 -5.88 0.49 11.27
C ILE A 136 -5.11 1.12 10.12
N GLU A 137 -4.11 0.40 9.62
CA GLU A 137 -3.34 0.73 8.42
C GLU A 137 -3.39 -0.47 7.47
N VAL A 138 -3.82 -0.24 6.23
CA VAL A 138 -3.82 -1.28 5.19
C VAL A 138 -2.39 -1.64 4.81
N ILE A 139 -2.12 -2.95 4.75
CA ILE A 139 -0.80 -3.50 4.42
C ILE A 139 -0.83 -4.41 3.19
N ALA A 140 -2.03 -4.82 2.73
CA ALA A 140 -2.26 -5.58 1.50
C ALA A 140 -3.74 -5.49 1.07
#